data_57838cb17de54d6c555e5bf718ae56cc
#
_entry.id   57838cb17de54d6c555e5bf718ae56cc
#
_cell.length_a   1.000
_cell.length_b   1.000
_cell.length_c   1.000
_cell.angle_alpha   90.00
_cell.angle_beta   90.00
_cell.angle_gamma   90.00
#
_symmetry.space_group_name_H-M   'P 1'
#
loop_
_entity.id
_entity.type
_entity.pdbx_description
1 polymer ?
#
loop_
_entity_poly.entity_id
_entity_poly.type
_entity_poly.pdbx_seq_one_letter_code
_entity_poly.pdbx_strand_id
1 'polypeptide(L)'
;MADEQKSLTDVAKNTGELLQEAGTKTTQTVLAHTEKYHDAYTTIDKIVDSFWERVPYICIAIVVFLIFWLLTKLFKFFVRKTLENRSYTRQNLVLVLNRVGSTAILFFGFLIALVIMIPGFTPGQLMSALGIGSVAIGFAFKDIFQNLLSGILILLSEPFRIGDSIVVNSLEGTVEDIQIRATFLRSPDGRRIVIPNATVYTSALTVNTAYQQRRCEFVVGIGYDDDEQKAKQIILDILNNDRNVLSQPAFSVNVTALADFSVNLTVRWWVDTTETDISSSISNIQAQVKKAFNENDIDIPYPIQELKMVSNPPALNPETSAKQTT
;
A
#
# COMPACT_ATOMS: atom_id res chain seq x y z
N MET A 1 -22.05 -111.44 -12.99
CA MET A 1 -21.75 -111.25 -11.53
C MET A 1 -20.44 -110.45 -11.22
N ALA A 2 -19.30 -110.76 -11.91
CA ALA A 2 -18.05 -110.04 -11.61
C ALA A 2 -18.04 -108.54 -12.08
N ASP A 3 -18.72 -108.18 -13.19
CA ASP A 3 -18.80 -106.80 -13.70
C ASP A 3 -19.73 -105.93 -12.92
N GLU A 4 -20.74 -106.46 -12.32
CA GLU A 4 -21.75 -105.74 -11.52
C GLU A 4 -21.15 -105.34 -10.14
N GLN A 5 -20.29 -106.20 -9.61
CA GLN A 5 -19.59 -105.98 -8.33
C GLN A 5 -18.49 -104.91 -8.50
N LYS A 6 -17.84 -104.78 -9.65
CA LYS A 6 -16.85 -103.75 -9.95
C LYS A 6 -17.51 -102.38 -10.12
N SER A 7 -18.69 -102.35 -10.81
CA SER A 7 -19.46 -101.10 -10.93
C SER A 7 -19.95 -100.55 -9.62
N LEU A 8 -20.36 -101.38 -8.65
CA LEU A 8 -20.82 -101.00 -7.33
C LEU A 8 -19.64 -100.45 -6.45
N THR A 9 -18.45 -101.02 -6.57
CA THR A 9 -17.25 -100.57 -5.87
C THR A 9 -16.76 -99.19 -6.43
N ASP A 10 -16.81 -98.98 -7.72
CA ASP A 10 -16.42 -97.71 -8.33
C ASP A 10 -17.43 -96.58 -8.00
N VAL A 11 -18.69 -96.87 -7.94
CA VAL A 11 -19.74 -95.92 -7.50
C VAL A 11 -19.57 -95.57 -6.04
N ALA A 12 -19.31 -96.60 -5.15
CA ALA A 12 -19.11 -96.38 -3.73
C ALA A 12 -17.85 -95.53 -3.47
N LYS A 13 -16.75 -95.77 -4.26
CA LYS A 13 -15.52 -94.95 -4.15
C LYS A 13 -15.72 -93.52 -4.62
N ASN A 14 -16.39 -93.30 -5.75
CA ASN A 14 -16.68 -92.02 -6.33
C ASN A 14 -17.62 -91.19 -5.38
N THR A 15 -18.62 -91.88 -4.80
CA THR A 15 -19.51 -91.23 -3.75
C THR A 15 -18.74 -90.88 -2.52
N GLY A 16 -17.82 -91.70 -2.05
CA GLY A 16 -16.94 -91.42 -0.93
C GLY A 16 -16.04 -90.19 -1.17
N GLU A 17 -15.45 -90.12 -2.33
CA GLU A 17 -14.61 -88.99 -2.76
C GLU A 17 -15.42 -87.67 -2.85
N LEU A 18 -16.62 -87.69 -3.39
CA LEU A 18 -17.52 -86.53 -3.49
C LEU A 18 -18.01 -86.07 -2.07
N LEU A 19 -18.31 -86.99 -1.20
CA LEU A 19 -18.67 -86.68 0.19
C LEU A 19 -17.50 -86.05 0.98
N GLN A 20 -16.29 -86.57 0.70
CA GLN A 20 -15.10 -86.04 1.33
C GLN A 20 -14.74 -84.63 0.82
N GLU A 21 -14.90 -84.42 -0.53
CA GLU A 21 -14.70 -83.08 -1.12
C GLU A 21 -15.77 -82.12 -0.69
N ALA A 22 -17.03 -82.46 -0.57
CA ALA A 22 -18.11 -81.67 -0.05
C ALA A 22 -17.88 -81.32 1.42
N GLY A 23 -17.42 -82.28 2.24
CA GLY A 23 -17.08 -82.07 3.62
C GLY A 23 -15.91 -81.07 3.81
N THR A 24 -14.87 -81.23 2.99
CA THR A 24 -13.71 -80.31 3.04
C THR A 24 -14.08 -78.89 2.58
N LYS A 25 -14.87 -78.75 1.51
CA LYS A 25 -15.38 -77.44 1.06
C LYS A 25 -16.25 -76.76 2.11
N THR A 26 -17.15 -77.53 2.73
CA THR A 26 -18.02 -76.99 3.81
C THR A 26 -17.19 -76.54 5.03
N THR A 27 -16.22 -77.36 5.45
CA THR A 27 -15.35 -77.06 6.55
C THR A 27 -14.49 -75.80 6.27
N GLN A 28 -13.90 -75.68 5.05
CA GLN A 28 -13.15 -74.51 4.63
C GLN A 28 -14.05 -73.28 4.61
N THR A 29 -15.27 -73.37 4.11
CA THR A 29 -16.20 -72.20 4.09
C THR A 29 -16.57 -71.78 5.49
N VAL A 30 -16.81 -72.70 6.41
CA VAL A 30 -17.13 -72.40 7.80
C VAL A 30 -15.93 -71.78 8.51
N LEU A 31 -14.69 -72.31 8.29
CA LEU A 31 -13.47 -71.72 8.85
C LEU A 31 -13.26 -70.30 8.31
N ALA A 32 -13.38 -70.06 7.01
CA ALA A 32 -13.26 -68.76 6.41
C ALA A 32 -14.29 -67.74 6.95
N HIS A 33 -15.49 -68.19 7.18
CA HIS A 33 -16.51 -67.35 7.84
C HIS A 33 -16.12 -67.05 9.32
N THR A 34 -15.65 -68.06 10.04
CA THR A 34 -15.25 -67.87 11.46
C THR A 34 -14.05 -66.98 11.56
N GLU A 35 -13.04 -67.09 10.71
CA GLU A 35 -11.91 -66.19 10.62
C GLU A 35 -12.34 -64.74 10.34
N LYS A 36 -13.25 -64.56 9.37
CA LYS A 36 -13.74 -63.25 9.01
C LYS A 36 -14.53 -62.56 10.14
N TYR A 37 -15.30 -63.33 10.90
CA TYR A 37 -15.94 -62.79 12.15
C TYR A 37 -14.91 -62.51 13.25
N HIS A 38 -13.92 -63.35 13.40
CA HIS A 38 -12.85 -63.14 14.39
C HIS A 38 -12.05 -61.88 14.07
N ASP A 39 -11.68 -61.65 12.80
CA ASP A 39 -11.01 -60.45 12.31
C ASP A 39 -11.88 -59.18 12.51
N ALA A 40 -13.19 -59.31 12.31
CA ALA A 40 -14.12 -58.18 12.57
C ALA A 40 -14.18 -57.83 14.07
N TYR A 41 -14.27 -58.82 14.96
CA TYR A 41 -14.25 -58.58 16.40
C TYR A 41 -12.92 -57.99 16.89
N THR A 42 -11.79 -58.56 16.43
CA THR A 42 -10.43 -58.04 16.77
C THR A 42 -10.22 -56.63 16.28
N THR A 43 -10.81 -56.26 15.11
CA THR A 43 -10.79 -54.90 14.58
C THR A 43 -11.63 -53.97 15.44
N ILE A 44 -12.80 -54.39 15.87
CA ILE A 44 -13.65 -53.59 16.76
C ILE A 44 -12.94 -53.40 18.12
N ASP A 45 -12.38 -54.45 18.72
CA ASP A 45 -11.63 -54.33 19.96
C ASP A 45 -10.47 -53.37 19.85
N LYS A 46 -9.68 -53.45 18.78
CA LYS A 46 -8.60 -52.48 18.49
C LYS A 46 -9.09 -51.03 18.36
N ILE A 47 -10.24 -50.83 17.77
CA ILE A 47 -10.84 -49.50 17.66
C ILE A 47 -11.28 -48.99 19.03
N VAL A 48 -11.91 -49.86 19.84
CA VAL A 48 -12.33 -49.53 21.20
C VAL A 48 -11.12 -49.23 22.11
N ASP A 49 -10.10 -50.08 22.09
CA ASP A 49 -8.86 -49.87 22.84
C ASP A 49 -8.16 -48.57 22.42
N SER A 50 -8.03 -48.33 21.11
CA SER A 50 -7.49 -47.09 20.58
C SER A 50 -8.30 -45.84 21.00
N PHE A 51 -9.60 -45.99 21.14
CA PHE A 51 -10.47 -44.93 21.63
C PHE A 51 -10.21 -44.63 23.11
N TRP A 52 -10.14 -45.67 23.95
CA TRP A 52 -9.86 -45.52 25.39
C TRP A 52 -8.46 -44.96 25.66
N GLU A 53 -7.46 -45.33 24.89
CA GLU A 53 -6.12 -44.72 24.95
C GLU A 53 -6.14 -43.22 24.61
N ARG A 54 -7.08 -42.74 23.78
CA ARG A 54 -7.20 -41.34 23.39
C ARG A 54 -8.05 -40.48 24.33
N VAL A 55 -8.89 -41.10 25.15
CA VAL A 55 -9.76 -40.40 26.12
C VAL A 55 -8.99 -39.39 27.01
N PRO A 56 -7.82 -39.71 27.58
CA PRO A 56 -7.05 -38.74 28.37
C PRO A 56 -6.61 -37.52 27.58
N TYR A 57 -6.19 -37.68 26.34
CA TYR A 57 -5.78 -36.59 25.46
C TYR A 57 -6.96 -35.71 25.05
N ILE A 58 -8.12 -36.32 24.77
CA ILE A 58 -9.36 -35.62 24.49
C ILE A 58 -9.80 -34.79 25.71
N CYS A 59 -9.73 -35.36 26.89
CA CYS A 59 -10.05 -34.63 28.13
C CYS A 59 -9.10 -33.42 28.32
N ILE A 60 -7.81 -33.58 28.12
CA ILE A 60 -6.83 -32.48 28.20
C ILE A 60 -7.13 -31.42 27.12
N ALA A 61 -7.40 -31.82 25.88
CA ALA A 61 -7.74 -30.92 24.80
C ALA A 61 -9.01 -30.07 25.10
N ILE A 62 -10.04 -30.71 25.68
CA ILE A 62 -11.26 -30.03 26.12
C ILE A 62 -10.95 -29.02 27.25
N VAL A 63 -10.14 -29.39 28.23
CA VAL A 63 -9.75 -28.50 29.32
C VAL A 63 -8.99 -27.28 28.76
N VAL A 64 -8.04 -27.50 27.86
CA VAL A 64 -7.31 -26.43 27.21
C VAL A 64 -8.23 -25.52 26.41
N PHE A 65 -9.15 -26.08 25.63
CA PHE A 65 -10.14 -25.29 24.88
C PHE A 65 -11.05 -24.46 25.81
N LEU A 66 -11.45 -25.02 26.94
CA LEU A 66 -12.24 -24.30 27.96
C LEU A 66 -11.44 -23.14 28.59
N ILE A 67 -10.13 -23.32 28.80
CA ILE A 67 -9.25 -22.24 29.28
C ILE A 67 -9.24 -21.09 28.25
N PHE A 68 -9.08 -21.38 26.96
CA PHE A 68 -9.11 -20.36 25.91
C PHE A 68 -10.50 -19.70 25.77
N TRP A 69 -11.55 -20.46 25.96
CA TRP A 69 -12.92 -19.91 26.00
C TRP A 69 -13.12 -18.95 27.21
N LEU A 70 -12.60 -19.31 28.39
CA LEU A 70 -12.60 -18.43 29.55
C LEU A 70 -11.75 -17.18 29.30
N LEU A 71 -10.57 -17.33 28.68
CA LEU A 71 -9.71 -16.23 28.28
C LEU A 71 -10.43 -15.27 27.31
N THR A 72 -11.23 -15.81 26.41
CA THR A 72 -12.10 -15.00 25.52
C THR A 72 -13.12 -14.18 26.30
N LYS A 73 -13.74 -14.73 27.34
CA LYS A 73 -14.66 -13.97 28.21
C LYS A 73 -13.92 -12.86 28.98
N LEU A 74 -12.75 -13.17 29.49
CA LEU A 74 -11.90 -12.21 30.19
C LEU A 74 -11.46 -11.07 29.26
N PHE A 75 -11.06 -11.41 28.04
CA PHE A 75 -10.71 -10.43 27.01
C PHE A 75 -11.88 -9.48 26.68
N LYS A 76 -13.10 -10.03 26.46
CA LYS A 76 -14.29 -9.22 26.21
C LYS A 76 -14.63 -8.29 27.40
N PHE A 77 -14.48 -8.79 28.61
CA PHE A 77 -14.69 -7.99 29.82
C PHE A 77 -13.69 -6.83 29.90
N PHE A 78 -12.40 -7.10 29.64
CA PHE A 78 -11.34 -6.10 29.67
C PHE A 78 -11.53 -5.03 28.59
N VAL A 79 -11.83 -5.44 27.35
CA VAL A 79 -12.09 -4.51 26.23
C VAL A 79 -13.28 -3.61 26.55
N ARG A 80 -14.38 -4.17 27.05
CA ARG A 80 -15.54 -3.39 27.46
C ARG A 80 -15.20 -2.40 28.56
N LYS A 81 -14.58 -2.85 29.63
CA LYS A 81 -14.23 -2.01 30.78
C LYS A 81 -13.30 -0.85 30.42
N THR A 82 -12.39 -1.07 29.44
CA THR A 82 -11.38 -0.06 29.08
C THR A 82 -11.87 0.94 28.03
N LEU A 83 -12.70 0.49 27.07
CA LEU A 83 -13.11 1.32 25.92
C LEU A 83 -14.54 1.84 25.98
N GLU A 84 -15.46 1.18 26.70
CA GLU A 84 -16.88 1.54 26.74
C GLU A 84 -17.12 2.88 27.47
N ASN A 85 -16.18 3.31 28.33
CA ASN A 85 -16.27 4.54 29.10
C ASN A 85 -15.84 5.82 28.33
N ARG A 86 -15.46 5.73 27.05
CA ARG A 86 -14.98 6.84 26.24
C ARG A 86 -15.71 7.01 24.91
N SER A 87 -16.78 7.81 24.88
CA SER A 87 -17.48 8.36 23.68
C SER A 87 -18.18 7.38 22.71
N TYR A 88 -19.36 7.79 22.31
CA TYR A 88 -20.30 7.10 21.38
C TYR A 88 -19.63 6.65 20.05
N THR A 89 -18.63 7.39 19.55
CA THR A 89 -17.93 7.13 18.28
C THR A 89 -17.07 5.85 18.29
N ARG A 90 -16.78 5.28 19.47
CA ARG A 90 -15.91 4.09 19.61
C ARG A 90 -16.66 2.77 19.76
N GLN A 91 -17.99 2.77 19.80
CA GLN A 91 -18.76 1.53 19.96
C GLN A 91 -18.53 0.52 18.83
N ASN A 92 -18.44 0.99 17.58
CA ASN A 92 -18.13 0.13 16.44
C ASN A 92 -16.73 -0.49 16.55
N LEU A 93 -15.74 0.28 17.06
CA LEU A 93 -14.39 -0.22 17.30
C LEU A 93 -14.37 -1.32 18.36
N VAL A 94 -15.11 -1.13 19.45
CA VAL A 94 -15.26 -2.13 20.53
C VAL A 94 -15.90 -3.43 19.99
N LEU A 95 -16.93 -3.32 19.16
CA LEU A 95 -17.56 -4.47 18.52
C LEU A 95 -16.59 -5.24 17.61
N VAL A 96 -15.88 -4.54 16.75
CA VAL A 96 -14.89 -5.15 15.84
C VAL A 96 -13.76 -5.80 16.65
N LEU A 97 -13.18 -5.08 17.60
CA LEU A 97 -12.07 -5.58 18.43
C LEU A 97 -12.50 -6.82 19.24
N ASN A 98 -13.70 -6.81 19.84
CA ASN A 98 -14.26 -7.95 20.54
C ASN A 98 -14.49 -9.15 19.60
N ARG A 99 -14.98 -8.91 18.39
CA ARG A 99 -15.24 -9.99 17.42
C ARG A 99 -13.94 -10.58 16.89
N VAL A 100 -13.04 -9.76 16.41
CA VAL A 100 -11.74 -10.19 15.85
C VAL A 100 -10.87 -10.84 16.94
N GLY A 101 -10.70 -10.17 18.08
CA GLY A 101 -9.87 -10.69 19.17
C GLY A 101 -10.42 -11.99 19.77
N SER A 102 -11.73 -12.09 19.98
CA SER A 102 -12.34 -13.33 20.49
C SER A 102 -12.25 -14.48 19.50
N THR A 103 -12.42 -14.21 18.19
CA THR A 103 -12.25 -15.23 17.16
C THR A 103 -10.81 -15.71 17.07
N ALA A 104 -9.83 -14.80 17.14
CA ALA A 104 -8.41 -15.15 17.13
C ALA A 104 -8.04 -16.02 18.35
N ILE A 105 -8.45 -15.63 19.56
CA ILE A 105 -8.18 -16.40 20.79
C ILE A 105 -8.77 -17.82 20.70
N LEU A 106 -10.04 -17.95 20.25
CA LEU A 106 -10.67 -19.26 20.08
C LEU A 106 -9.99 -20.08 18.99
N PHE A 107 -9.59 -19.46 17.89
CA PHE A 107 -8.86 -20.13 16.81
C PHE A 107 -7.53 -20.72 17.28
N PHE A 108 -6.74 -19.96 18.02
CA PHE A 108 -5.49 -20.48 18.60
C PHE A 108 -5.75 -21.57 19.65
N GLY A 109 -6.78 -21.40 20.48
CA GLY A 109 -7.21 -22.43 21.44
C GLY A 109 -7.62 -23.73 20.75
N PHE A 110 -8.35 -23.62 19.64
CA PHE A 110 -8.73 -24.78 18.81
C PHE A 110 -7.51 -25.46 18.19
N LEU A 111 -6.55 -24.70 17.66
CA LEU A 111 -5.33 -25.26 17.06
C LEU A 111 -4.50 -26.02 18.10
N ILE A 112 -4.34 -25.47 19.30
CA ILE A 112 -3.60 -26.12 20.39
C ILE A 112 -4.34 -27.38 20.85
N ALA A 113 -5.66 -27.34 21.01
CA ALA A 113 -6.48 -28.50 21.35
C ALA A 113 -6.36 -29.60 20.27
N LEU A 114 -6.31 -29.23 19.00
CA LEU A 114 -6.13 -30.14 17.87
C LEU A 114 -4.79 -30.88 17.92
N VAL A 115 -3.70 -30.15 18.22
CA VAL A 115 -2.35 -30.74 18.40
C VAL A 115 -2.34 -31.77 19.52
N ILE A 116 -3.03 -31.51 20.64
CA ILE A 116 -3.09 -32.41 21.78
C ILE A 116 -3.96 -33.63 21.45
N MET A 117 -5.04 -33.45 20.70
CA MET A 117 -6.01 -34.49 20.40
C MET A 117 -5.50 -35.51 19.39
N ILE A 118 -4.64 -35.11 18.42
CA ILE A 118 -4.15 -35.98 17.35
C ILE A 118 -2.80 -36.58 17.71
N PRO A 119 -2.70 -37.90 18.01
CA PRO A 119 -1.44 -38.56 18.31
C PRO A 119 -0.47 -38.48 17.13
N GLY A 120 0.78 -38.12 17.42
CA GLY A 120 1.81 -37.98 16.39
C GLY A 120 1.81 -36.64 15.65
N PHE A 121 0.82 -35.79 15.90
CA PHE A 121 0.81 -34.42 15.36
C PHE A 121 1.68 -33.52 16.22
N THR A 122 2.77 -33.02 15.65
CA THR A 122 3.74 -32.21 16.38
C THR A 122 3.48 -30.71 16.20
N PRO A 123 3.89 -29.87 17.18
CA PRO A 123 3.85 -28.42 17.01
C PRO A 123 4.58 -27.94 15.74
N GLY A 124 5.65 -28.64 15.32
CA GLY A 124 6.39 -28.33 14.10
C GLY A 124 5.56 -28.52 12.83
N GLN A 125 4.74 -29.58 12.77
CA GLN A 125 3.82 -29.81 11.63
C GLN A 125 2.74 -28.73 11.57
N LEU A 126 2.21 -28.29 12.73
CA LEU A 126 1.28 -27.19 12.80
C LEU A 126 1.92 -25.89 12.29
N MET A 127 3.15 -25.60 12.73
CA MET A 127 3.90 -24.42 12.27
C MET A 127 4.16 -24.45 10.75
N SER A 128 4.49 -25.63 10.21
CA SER A 128 4.67 -25.82 8.76
C SER A 128 3.36 -25.56 7.98
N ALA A 129 2.23 -26.10 8.47
CA ALA A 129 0.93 -25.89 7.84
C ALA A 129 0.48 -24.42 7.91
N LEU A 130 0.77 -23.72 9.02
CA LEU A 130 0.46 -22.29 9.18
C LEU A 130 1.46 -21.39 8.44
N GLY A 131 2.65 -21.89 8.08
CA GLY A 131 3.72 -21.11 7.48
C GLY A 131 3.27 -20.39 6.18
N ILE A 132 2.64 -21.11 5.27
CA ILE A 132 2.12 -20.53 4.00
C ILE A 132 1.02 -19.49 4.30
N GLY A 133 0.12 -19.79 5.22
CA GLY A 133 -0.94 -18.87 5.62
C GLY A 133 -0.39 -17.60 6.28
N SER A 134 0.66 -17.71 7.09
CA SER A 134 1.28 -16.56 7.76
C SER A 134 1.96 -15.61 6.77
N VAL A 135 2.58 -16.14 5.72
CA VAL A 135 3.16 -15.34 4.63
C VAL A 135 2.07 -14.55 3.90
N ALA A 136 0.95 -15.18 3.56
CA ALA A 136 -0.18 -14.50 2.93
C ALA A 136 -0.76 -13.38 3.82
N ILE A 137 -0.93 -13.66 5.11
CA ILE A 137 -1.35 -12.66 6.11
C ILE A 137 -0.33 -11.52 6.21
N GLY A 138 0.97 -11.83 6.25
CA GLY A 138 2.04 -10.83 6.27
C GLY A 138 1.98 -9.87 5.07
N PHE A 139 1.77 -10.41 3.87
CA PHE A 139 1.57 -9.58 2.68
C PHE A 139 0.31 -8.72 2.75
N ALA A 140 -0.80 -9.25 3.27
CA ALA A 140 -2.03 -8.49 3.43
C ALA A 140 -1.89 -7.31 4.40
N PHE A 141 -1.04 -7.42 5.43
CA PHE A 141 -0.77 -6.37 6.41
C PHE A 141 0.44 -5.50 6.09
N LYS A 142 1.18 -5.78 5.02
CA LYS A 142 2.42 -5.09 4.64
C LYS A 142 2.26 -3.57 4.66
N ASP A 143 1.24 -3.05 3.99
CA ASP A 143 1.03 -1.60 3.85
C ASP A 143 0.67 -0.94 5.20
N ILE A 144 -0.02 -1.65 6.06
CA ILE A 144 -0.36 -1.15 7.41
C ILE A 144 0.90 -1.01 8.23
N PHE A 145 1.76 -2.03 8.26
CA PHE A 145 3.04 -1.99 8.97
C PHE A 145 3.99 -0.96 8.37
N GLN A 146 4.04 -0.84 7.05
CA GLN A 146 4.89 0.15 6.38
C GLN A 146 4.50 1.57 6.78
N ASN A 147 3.21 1.91 6.78
CA ASN A 147 2.75 3.23 7.19
C ASN A 147 2.99 3.51 8.68
N LEU A 148 2.78 2.52 9.54
CA LEU A 148 3.06 2.63 10.96
C LEU A 148 4.54 2.90 11.23
N LEU A 149 5.42 2.09 10.63
CA LEU A 149 6.87 2.23 10.80
C LEU A 149 7.37 3.55 10.23
N SER A 150 6.91 3.95 9.04
CA SER A 150 7.24 5.23 8.44
C SER A 150 6.79 6.40 9.33
N GLY A 151 5.60 6.34 9.92
CA GLY A 151 5.13 7.36 10.87
C GLY A 151 6.03 7.48 12.10
N ILE A 152 6.45 6.37 12.68
CA ILE A 152 7.41 6.33 13.80
C ILE A 152 8.76 6.93 13.38
N LEU A 153 9.27 6.56 12.21
CA LEU A 153 10.56 7.07 11.70
C LEU A 153 10.51 8.56 11.40
N ILE A 154 9.41 9.08 10.85
CA ILE A 154 9.21 10.52 10.63
C ILE A 154 9.25 11.27 11.97
N LEU A 155 8.53 10.77 12.98
CA LEU A 155 8.51 11.40 14.32
C LEU A 155 9.86 11.30 15.04
N LEU A 156 10.66 10.27 14.77
CA LEU A 156 11.96 10.06 15.43
C LEU A 156 13.08 10.85 14.76
N SER A 157 13.09 10.95 13.42
CA SER A 157 14.13 11.63 12.65
C SER A 157 13.82 13.11 12.38
N GLU A 158 12.57 13.51 12.57
CA GLU A 158 12.05 14.89 12.36
C GLU A 158 12.57 15.54 11.07
N PRO A 159 12.43 14.94 9.88
CA PRO A 159 12.88 15.56 8.63
C PRO A 159 12.10 16.86 8.32
N PHE A 160 10.93 17.01 8.91
CA PHE A 160 10.09 18.22 8.94
C PHE A 160 9.25 18.20 10.22
N ARG A 161 8.66 19.34 10.60
CA ARG A 161 7.88 19.52 11.81
C ARG A 161 6.46 19.98 11.51
N ILE A 162 5.58 19.87 12.51
CA ILE A 162 4.25 20.49 12.44
C ILE A 162 4.44 22.00 12.30
N GLY A 163 3.77 22.59 11.31
CA GLY A 163 3.92 23.99 10.92
C GLY A 163 4.80 24.21 9.69
N ASP A 164 5.63 23.24 9.30
CA ASP A 164 6.45 23.36 8.09
C ASP A 164 5.60 23.30 6.81
N SER A 165 6.00 24.07 5.82
CA SER A 165 5.50 23.94 4.45
C SER A 165 6.31 22.90 3.69
N ILE A 166 5.65 21.83 3.22
CA ILE A 166 6.30 20.73 2.53
C ILE A 166 5.65 20.45 1.18
N VAL A 167 6.46 19.89 0.28
CA VAL A 167 5.99 19.39 -1.03
C VAL A 167 6.37 17.91 -1.16
N VAL A 168 5.36 17.06 -1.37
CA VAL A 168 5.51 15.62 -1.58
C VAL A 168 4.69 15.22 -2.82
N ASN A 169 5.34 14.65 -3.86
CA ASN A 169 4.65 14.23 -5.09
C ASN A 169 3.73 15.32 -5.68
N SER A 170 4.21 16.57 -5.77
CA SER A 170 3.44 17.74 -6.24
C SER A 170 2.26 18.17 -5.36
N LEU A 171 2.11 17.57 -4.18
CA LEU A 171 1.15 18.02 -3.17
C LEU A 171 1.87 18.95 -2.21
N GLU A 172 1.48 20.22 -2.22
CA GLU A 172 2.05 21.26 -1.36
C GLU A 172 1.07 21.61 -0.23
N GLY A 173 1.63 21.84 0.97
CA GLY A 173 0.84 22.30 2.10
C GLY A 173 1.63 22.42 3.39
N THR A 174 1.03 23.09 4.37
CA THR A 174 1.56 23.20 5.73
C THR A 174 1.17 21.98 6.54
N VAL A 175 2.12 21.37 7.24
CA VAL A 175 1.90 20.20 8.11
C VAL A 175 1.03 20.60 9.29
N GLU A 176 -0.19 20.06 9.38
CA GLU A 176 -1.11 20.26 10.51
C GLU A 176 -0.92 19.23 11.61
N ASP A 177 -0.71 17.95 11.21
CA ASP A 177 -0.63 16.85 12.18
C ASP A 177 0.10 15.65 11.56
N ILE A 178 0.81 14.89 12.38
CA ILE A 178 1.50 13.65 12.00
C ILE A 178 0.92 12.53 12.84
N GLN A 179 0.02 11.76 12.27
CA GLN A 179 -0.61 10.63 12.95
C GLN A 179 0.10 9.32 12.61
N ILE A 180 -0.28 8.27 13.31
CA ILE A 180 0.38 6.96 13.28
C ILE A 180 0.47 6.35 11.87
N ARG A 181 -0.46 6.65 10.96
CA ARG A 181 -0.51 6.10 9.60
C ARG A 181 -0.48 7.12 8.47
N ALA A 182 -0.69 8.39 8.77
CA ALA A 182 -0.82 9.45 7.76
C ALA A 182 -0.38 10.80 8.33
N THR A 183 0.19 11.62 7.47
CA THR A 183 0.50 13.02 7.70
C THR A 183 -0.59 13.88 7.06
N PHE A 184 -1.03 14.90 7.78
CA PHE A 184 -2.09 15.82 7.38
C PHE A 184 -1.49 17.16 7.01
N LEU A 185 -1.78 17.61 5.80
CA LEU A 185 -1.36 18.93 5.32
C LEU A 185 -2.58 19.82 5.08
N ARG A 186 -2.39 21.10 5.26
CA ARG A 186 -3.31 22.15 4.77
C ARG A 186 -2.71 22.76 3.52
N SER A 187 -3.40 22.62 2.39
CA SER A 187 -2.96 23.28 1.15
C SER A 187 -3.20 24.79 1.22
N PRO A 188 -2.51 25.61 0.39
CA PRO A 188 -2.67 27.06 0.37
C PRO A 188 -4.12 27.55 0.11
N ASP A 189 -4.92 26.74 -0.59
CA ASP A 189 -6.34 26.99 -0.86
C ASP A 189 -7.29 26.50 0.26
N GLY A 190 -6.74 26.07 1.41
CA GLY A 190 -7.50 25.67 2.58
C GLY A 190 -8.01 24.23 2.61
N ARG A 191 -7.67 23.39 1.64
CA ARG A 191 -8.06 21.98 1.62
C ARG A 191 -7.14 21.16 2.53
N ARG A 192 -7.70 20.13 3.15
CA ARG A 192 -6.92 19.14 3.87
C ARG A 192 -6.46 18.02 2.94
N ILE A 193 -5.16 17.82 2.90
CA ILE A 193 -4.51 16.73 2.18
C ILE A 193 -4.09 15.67 3.19
N VAL A 194 -4.38 14.39 2.92
CA VAL A 194 -4.02 13.27 3.77
C VAL A 194 -3.06 12.37 2.99
N ILE A 195 -1.81 12.33 3.42
CA ILE A 195 -0.77 11.54 2.75
C ILE A 195 -0.38 10.36 3.65
N PRO A 196 -0.43 9.11 3.14
CA PRO A 196 0.08 7.96 3.87
C PRO A 196 1.56 8.17 4.28
N ASN A 197 1.93 7.85 5.52
CA ASN A 197 3.29 8.07 6.01
C ASN A 197 4.35 7.33 5.18
N ALA A 198 4.03 6.14 4.66
CA ALA A 198 4.90 5.41 3.77
C ALA A 198 5.25 6.21 2.51
N THR A 199 4.29 6.92 1.93
CA THR A 199 4.51 7.79 0.78
C THR A 199 5.42 8.96 1.14
N VAL A 200 5.17 9.62 2.27
CA VAL A 200 6.01 10.76 2.72
C VAL A 200 7.46 10.32 2.94
N TYR A 201 7.65 9.16 3.59
CA TYR A 201 8.98 8.66 3.95
C TYR A 201 9.79 8.14 2.76
N THR A 202 9.12 7.56 1.75
CA THR A 202 9.80 6.93 0.59
C THR A 202 9.93 7.84 -0.62
N SER A 203 9.21 8.96 -0.66
CA SER A 203 9.27 9.93 -1.76
C SER A 203 10.30 11.03 -1.51
N ALA A 204 10.72 11.69 -2.59
CA ALA A 204 11.45 12.94 -2.46
C ALA A 204 10.57 13.99 -1.77
N LEU A 205 11.11 14.61 -0.74
CA LEU A 205 10.44 15.61 0.08
C LEU A 205 11.19 16.93 -0.03
N THR A 206 10.46 18.01 -0.31
CA THR A 206 10.98 19.39 -0.22
C THR A 206 10.36 20.06 0.98
N VAL A 207 11.18 20.60 1.89
CA VAL A 207 10.73 21.39 3.01
C VAL A 207 11.02 22.86 2.72
N ASN A 208 9.96 23.59 2.41
CA ASN A 208 10.06 25.00 2.01
C ASN A 208 10.53 25.93 3.14
N THR A 209 10.26 25.55 4.38
CA THR A 209 10.55 26.30 5.62
C THR A 209 11.81 25.81 6.35
N ALA A 210 12.53 24.82 5.78
CA ALA A 210 13.74 24.28 6.41
C ALA A 210 14.82 25.34 6.67
N TYR A 211 14.87 26.37 5.83
CA TYR A 211 15.80 27.47 5.94
C TYR A 211 15.05 28.80 5.99
N GLN A 212 15.53 29.72 6.80
CA GLN A 212 14.94 31.06 6.94
C GLN A 212 15.06 31.87 5.64
N GLN A 213 16.10 31.62 4.85
CA GLN A 213 16.33 32.33 3.60
C GLN A 213 15.92 31.51 2.42
N ARG A 214 15.11 32.11 1.53
CA ARG A 214 14.68 31.45 0.29
C ARG A 214 14.90 32.37 -0.90
N ARG A 215 15.35 31.75 -2.01
CA ARG A 215 15.59 32.46 -3.27
C ARG A 215 14.30 32.59 -4.06
N CYS A 216 14.00 33.85 -4.43
CA CYS A 216 12.97 34.21 -5.38
C CYS A 216 13.60 34.40 -6.76
N GLU A 217 12.85 34.12 -7.83
CA GLU A 217 13.29 34.43 -9.19
C GLU A 217 12.08 34.70 -10.10
N PHE A 218 12.29 35.56 -11.09
CA PHE A 218 11.39 35.68 -12.24
C PHE A 218 12.20 36.07 -13.49
N VAL A 219 11.58 35.92 -14.64
CA VAL A 219 12.16 36.33 -15.93
C VAL A 219 11.38 37.51 -16.47
N VAL A 220 12.11 38.53 -16.95
CA VAL A 220 11.54 39.66 -17.69
C VAL A 220 12.26 39.81 -19.03
N GLY A 221 11.50 39.97 -20.09
CA GLY A 221 12.04 40.24 -21.44
C GLY A 221 12.14 41.74 -21.72
N ILE A 222 13.19 42.18 -22.38
CA ILE A 222 13.36 43.53 -22.93
C ILE A 222 13.49 43.46 -24.44
N GLY A 223 13.24 44.56 -25.12
CA GLY A 223 13.42 44.66 -26.55
C GLY A 223 14.89 44.44 -26.99
N TYR A 224 15.10 44.01 -28.24
CA TYR A 224 16.44 43.81 -28.80
C TYR A 224 17.22 45.11 -29.02
N ASP A 225 16.47 46.22 -29.15
CA ASP A 225 17.06 47.54 -29.33
C ASP A 225 17.34 48.27 -28.02
N ASP A 226 16.93 47.69 -26.88
CA ASP A 226 17.15 48.26 -25.55
C ASP A 226 18.55 47.99 -24.99
N ASP A 227 19.01 48.89 -24.14
CA ASP A 227 20.29 48.75 -23.45
C ASP A 227 20.15 47.78 -22.26
N GLU A 228 20.70 46.58 -22.44
CA GLU A 228 20.74 45.51 -21.44
C GLU A 228 21.41 45.93 -20.11
N GLN A 229 22.47 46.76 -20.20
CA GLN A 229 23.20 47.23 -19.03
C GLN A 229 22.38 48.22 -18.23
N LYS A 230 21.66 49.11 -18.90
CA LYS A 230 20.73 50.05 -18.28
C LYS A 230 19.58 49.31 -17.60
N ALA A 231 18.96 48.34 -18.29
CA ALA A 231 17.89 47.49 -17.74
C ALA A 231 18.36 46.74 -16.47
N LYS A 232 19.54 46.13 -16.57
CA LYS A 232 20.14 45.41 -15.43
C LYS A 232 20.41 46.34 -14.24
N GLN A 233 20.95 47.54 -14.47
CA GLN A 233 21.23 48.48 -13.39
C GLN A 233 19.93 48.93 -12.69
N ILE A 234 18.88 49.23 -13.43
CA ILE A 234 17.57 49.59 -12.88
C ILE A 234 17.05 48.50 -11.97
N ILE A 235 17.10 47.24 -12.37
CA ILE A 235 16.64 46.12 -11.57
C ILE A 235 17.50 45.96 -10.31
N LEU A 236 18.84 46.08 -10.45
CA LEU A 236 19.76 46.02 -9.29
C LEU A 236 19.47 47.12 -8.27
N ASP A 237 19.17 48.34 -8.72
CA ASP A 237 18.82 49.47 -7.86
C ASP A 237 17.51 49.23 -7.13
N ILE A 238 16.50 48.63 -7.80
CA ILE A 238 15.23 48.23 -7.17
C ILE A 238 15.48 47.21 -6.06
N LEU A 239 16.25 46.14 -6.36
CA LEU A 239 16.55 45.10 -5.39
C LEU A 239 17.36 45.63 -4.20
N ASN A 240 18.26 46.55 -4.41
CA ASN A 240 19.10 47.16 -3.36
C ASN A 240 18.27 48.07 -2.43
N ASN A 241 17.22 48.68 -2.94
CA ASN A 241 16.36 49.59 -2.17
C ASN A 241 15.15 48.88 -1.51
N ASP A 242 14.84 47.65 -1.83
CA ASP A 242 13.73 46.92 -1.24
C ASP A 242 14.15 46.32 0.12
N ARG A 243 13.41 46.65 1.17
CA ARG A 243 13.70 46.24 2.57
C ARG A 243 13.59 44.73 2.78
N ASN A 244 12.81 44.07 1.98
CA ASN A 244 12.54 42.61 2.09
C ASN A 244 13.58 41.79 1.33
N VAL A 245 14.45 42.43 0.56
CA VAL A 245 15.53 41.78 -0.18
C VAL A 245 16.77 41.72 0.70
N LEU A 246 17.30 40.50 0.87
CA LEU A 246 18.54 40.30 1.64
C LEU A 246 19.76 40.70 0.81
N SER A 247 20.71 41.40 1.42
CA SER A 247 21.99 41.73 0.82
C SER A 247 22.96 40.54 0.73
N GLN A 248 22.74 39.54 1.58
CA GLN A 248 23.50 38.30 1.63
C GLN A 248 22.50 37.10 1.74
N PRO A 249 22.57 36.08 0.86
CA PRO A 249 23.44 35.98 -0.33
C PRO A 249 23.08 37.04 -1.39
N ALA A 250 24.07 37.40 -2.21
CA ALA A 250 23.93 38.48 -3.21
C ALA A 250 22.80 38.16 -4.24
N PHE A 251 22.03 39.16 -4.57
CA PHE A 251 21.10 39.10 -5.68
C PHE A 251 21.80 39.23 -7.03
N SER A 252 21.18 38.79 -8.11
CA SER A 252 21.78 38.84 -9.44
C SER A 252 20.75 39.07 -10.54
N VAL A 253 21.20 39.75 -11.61
CA VAL A 253 20.42 39.93 -12.83
C VAL A 253 21.31 39.52 -14.00
N ASN A 254 20.88 38.48 -14.74
CA ASN A 254 21.66 37.92 -15.83
C ASN A 254 20.80 37.73 -17.07
N VAL A 255 21.37 37.96 -18.24
CA VAL A 255 20.79 37.54 -19.52
C VAL A 255 20.81 36.01 -19.54
N THR A 256 19.69 35.39 -19.78
CA THR A 256 19.55 33.92 -19.77
C THR A 256 19.12 33.34 -21.09
N ALA A 257 18.47 34.11 -21.92
CA ALA A 257 18.08 33.68 -23.26
C ALA A 257 17.92 34.89 -24.21
N LEU A 258 18.23 34.68 -25.47
CA LEU A 258 17.82 35.49 -26.59
C LEU A 258 16.59 34.77 -27.19
N ALA A 259 15.41 35.27 -26.88
CA ALA A 259 14.14 34.64 -27.28
C ALA A 259 13.64 35.22 -28.61
N ASP A 260 12.55 34.72 -29.15
CA ASP A 260 12.01 35.08 -30.49
C ASP A 260 11.77 36.55 -30.66
N PHE A 261 11.41 37.29 -29.60
CA PHE A 261 11.10 38.71 -29.65
C PHE A 261 11.62 39.51 -28.44
N SER A 262 12.41 38.90 -27.57
CA SER A 262 12.93 39.57 -26.37
C SER A 262 14.32 39.03 -25.95
N VAL A 263 15.08 39.88 -25.28
CA VAL A 263 16.25 39.46 -24.48
C VAL A 263 15.79 39.21 -23.06
N ASN A 264 15.89 37.98 -22.61
CA ASN A 264 15.35 37.55 -21.31
C ASN A 264 16.39 37.75 -20.18
N LEU A 265 16.00 38.54 -19.20
CA LEU A 265 16.77 38.78 -17.98
C LEU A 265 16.16 37.94 -16.85
N THR A 266 16.93 37.03 -16.24
CA THR A 266 16.53 36.33 -15.01
C THR A 266 17.00 37.13 -13.80
N VAL A 267 16.06 37.52 -12.98
CA VAL A 267 16.26 38.27 -11.75
C VAL A 267 16.18 37.31 -10.58
N ARG A 268 17.18 37.30 -9.71
CA ARG A 268 17.26 36.40 -8.54
C ARG A 268 17.61 37.20 -7.29
N TRP A 269 16.86 36.98 -6.22
CA TRP A 269 17.13 37.60 -4.92
C TRP A 269 16.73 36.65 -3.80
N TRP A 270 17.11 36.99 -2.58
CA TRP A 270 16.82 36.21 -1.39
C TRP A 270 15.94 37.01 -0.45
N VAL A 271 15.01 36.33 0.23
CA VAL A 271 14.12 36.90 1.23
C VAL A 271 14.14 36.04 2.49
N ASP A 272 13.85 36.66 3.64
CA ASP A 272 13.57 35.95 4.87
C ASP A 272 12.12 35.48 4.85
N THR A 273 11.91 34.16 4.90
CA THR A 273 10.58 33.55 4.83
C THR A 273 9.75 33.71 6.11
N THR A 274 10.37 34.15 7.20
CA THR A 274 9.68 34.46 8.45
C THR A 274 9.02 35.83 8.44
N GLU A 275 9.54 36.76 7.64
CA GLU A 275 9.07 38.13 7.55
C GLU A 275 8.32 38.42 6.24
N THR A 276 8.63 37.70 5.17
CA THR A 276 8.17 38.03 3.83
C THR A 276 7.57 36.81 3.11
N ASP A 277 6.33 36.95 2.66
CA ASP A 277 5.73 35.98 1.75
C ASP A 277 6.38 36.07 0.36
N ILE A 278 6.79 34.91 -0.16
CA ILE A 278 7.51 34.80 -1.45
C ILE A 278 6.68 35.33 -2.61
N SER A 279 5.41 35.00 -2.67
CA SER A 279 4.50 35.40 -3.76
C SER A 279 4.31 36.94 -3.76
N SER A 280 4.19 37.50 -2.57
CA SER A 280 4.09 38.96 -2.38
C SER A 280 5.37 39.67 -2.76
N SER A 281 6.55 39.13 -2.42
CA SER A 281 7.85 39.68 -2.81
C SER A 281 8.00 39.69 -4.31
N ILE A 282 7.72 38.55 -5.00
CA ILE A 282 7.80 38.44 -6.45
C ILE A 282 6.88 39.47 -7.12
N SER A 283 5.62 39.54 -6.71
CA SER A 283 4.64 40.49 -7.27
C SER A 283 5.06 41.95 -7.11
N ASN A 284 5.59 42.29 -5.90
CA ASN A 284 6.07 43.66 -5.62
C ASN A 284 7.25 44.04 -6.51
N ILE A 285 8.28 43.20 -6.62
CA ILE A 285 9.46 43.47 -7.46
C ILE A 285 9.05 43.55 -8.94
N GLN A 286 8.18 42.64 -9.44
CA GLN A 286 7.67 42.72 -10.82
C GLN A 286 6.95 44.04 -11.10
N ALA A 287 6.12 44.52 -10.17
CA ALA A 287 5.44 45.79 -10.33
C ALA A 287 6.41 46.99 -10.35
N GLN A 288 7.41 46.99 -9.50
CA GLN A 288 8.45 48.02 -9.46
C GLN A 288 9.28 48.02 -10.75
N VAL A 289 9.70 46.85 -11.24
CA VAL A 289 10.46 46.70 -12.49
C VAL A 289 9.66 47.20 -13.68
N LYS A 290 8.39 46.79 -13.81
CA LYS A 290 7.51 47.27 -14.89
C LYS A 290 7.39 48.79 -14.87
N LYS A 291 7.19 49.41 -13.69
CA LYS A 291 7.10 50.85 -13.53
C LYS A 291 8.38 51.54 -13.94
N ALA A 292 9.51 51.09 -13.43
CA ALA A 292 10.81 51.67 -13.72
C ALA A 292 11.25 51.55 -15.19
N PHE A 293 10.91 50.44 -15.84
CA PHE A 293 11.15 50.24 -17.26
C PHE A 293 10.36 51.27 -18.11
N ASN A 294 9.11 51.43 -17.81
CA ASN A 294 8.30 52.46 -18.48
C ASN A 294 8.82 53.89 -18.29
N GLU A 295 9.36 54.21 -17.08
CA GLU A 295 9.91 55.54 -16.77
C GLU A 295 11.29 55.78 -17.45
N ASN A 296 11.96 54.71 -17.88
CA ASN A 296 13.31 54.76 -18.45
C ASN A 296 13.34 54.40 -19.95
N ASP A 297 12.19 54.34 -20.63
CA ASP A 297 12.08 53.98 -22.05
C ASP A 297 12.67 52.62 -22.38
N ILE A 298 12.49 51.62 -21.48
CA ILE A 298 12.80 50.22 -21.76
C ILE A 298 11.50 49.48 -22.08
N ASP A 299 11.46 48.86 -23.25
CA ASP A 299 10.26 48.16 -23.72
C ASP A 299 10.17 46.73 -23.22
N ILE A 300 8.99 46.31 -22.79
CA ILE A 300 8.65 44.89 -22.54
C ILE A 300 7.91 44.44 -23.81
N PRO A 301 8.59 43.79 -24.77
CA PRO A 301 8.07 43.62 -26.10
C PRO A 301 6.88 42.67 -26.17
N TYR A 302 5.93 43.02 -27.04
CA TYR A 302 4.88 42.10 -27.45
C TYR A 302 5.42 41.12 -28.50
N PRO A 303 4.75 39.95 -28.71
CA PRO A 303 5.11 39.05 -29.78
C PRO A 303 5.14 39.77 -31.13
N ILE A 304 6.30 39.79 -31.82
CA ILE A 304 6.50 40.43 -33.11
C ILE A 304 6.35 39.41 -34.22
N GLN A 305 5.59 39.74 -35.29
CA GLN A 305 5.47 38.92 -36.47
C GLN A 305 5.84 39.77 -37.73
N GLU A 306 6.83 39.35 -38.48
CA GLU A 306 7.17 39.94 -39.76
C GLU A 306 6.31 39.31 -40.87
N LEU A 307 5.40 40.10 -41.46
CA LEU A 307 4.55 39.67 -42.57
C LEU A 307 5.20 40.06 -43.89
N LYS A 308 5.73 39.11 -44.64
CA LYS A 308 6.19 39.33 -46.02
C LYS A 308 5.03 39.22 -46.99
N MET A 309 4.50 40.36 -47.44
CA MET A 309 3.54 40.38 -48.50
C MET A 309 4.22 40.15 -49.86
N VAL A 310 3.97 38.99 -50.47
CA VAL A 310 4.39 38.73 -51.85
C VAL A 310 3.47 39.49 -52.78
N SER A 311 4.00 40.51 -53.45
CA SER A 311 3.24 41.48 -54.27
C SER A 311 2.69 40.92 -55.60
N ASN A 312 2.80 39.61 -55.85
CA ASN A 312 2.13 38.94 -56.98
C ASN A 312 1.42 37.69 -56.47
N PRO A 313 0.09 37.72 -56.22
CA PRO A 313 -0.65 36.49 -56.24
C PRO A 313 -0.46 35.85 -57.64
N PRO A 314 -0.24 34.53 -57.76
CA PRO A 314 -0.18 33.86 -59.06
C PRO A 314 -1.46 34.20 -59.79
N ALA A 315 -1.34 34.76 -61.01
CA ALA A 315 -2.52 35.06 -61.84
C ALA A 315 -3.36 33.80 -61.94
N LEU A 316 -4.59 33.83 -61.44
CA LEU A 316 -5.55 32.76 -61.61
C LEU A 316 -5.71 32.58 -63.12
N ASN A 317 -5.11 31.52 -63.69
CA ASN A 317 -5.22 31.16 -65.10
C ASN A 317 -6.73 30.87 -65.34
N PRO A 318 -7.47 31.67 -66.17
CA PRO A 318 -8.92 31.51 -66.38
C PRO A 318 -9.26 30.22 -67.11
N GLU A 319 -8.24 29.45 -67.60
CA GLU A 319 -8.52 28.25 -68.40
C GLU A 319 -8.77 26.96 -67.55
N THR A 320 -8.63 27.01 -66.25
CA THR A 320 -8.89 25.81 -65.43
C THR A 320 -10.32 25.71 -64.92
N SER A 321 -11.13 26.77 -65.09
CA SER A 321 -12.53 26.81 -64.64
C SER A 321 -13.56 26.25 -65.64
N ALA A 322 -13.14 25.89 -66.87
CA ALA A 322 -14.07 25.44 -67.91
C ALA A 322 -14.12 23.89 -68.12
N LYS A 323 -13.51 23.09 -67.31
CA LYS A 323 -13.49 21.62 -67.46
C LYS A 323 -14.12 20.81 -66.32
N GLN A 324 -14.97 21.41 -65.53
CA GLN A 324 -15.73 20.64 -64.51
C GLN A 324 -17.26 20.83 -64.63
N THR A 325 -17.75 20.90 -65.85
CA THR A 325 -19.21 20.72 -66.13
C THR A 325 -19.34 19.89 -67.41
N THR A 326 -19.27 18.60 -67.32
CA THR A 326 -20.00 17.59 -68.09
C THR A 326 -19.97 16.26 -67.34
#